data_35f9a1c96e5532d3ac98fb112af97f69
#
_entry.id   35f9a1c96e5532d3ac98fb112af97f69
#
_cell.length_a   1.000
_cell.length_b   1.000
_cell.length_c   1.000
_cell.angle_alpha   90.00
_cell.angle_beta   90.00
_cell.angle_gamma   90.00
#
_symmetry.space_group_name_H-M   'P 1'
#
loop_
_entity.id
_entity.type
_entity.pdbx_description
1 polymer ?
#
loop_
_entity_poly.entity_id
_entity_poly.type
_entity_poly.pdbx_seq_one_letter_code
_entity_poly.pdbx_strand_id
1 'polypeptide(L)'
;MFRSAWQAVADAAGIGEGTSLLDLGCGSGAFCAFAAARGAIVHGLDAEPDSISQAMEAVPGGEFRLGMMETLPWSDASFDVVTAFNAMQYALDPELAMAEASRVARIGGRLAVCKWGPPAENQFFAFLAAVGANGVRAQPLVGEDPLQDVMRAASLEVLVTGDVPAAIEMADDSALEESLSRAGIVPEVGDSTEAQSLVAAAAPYRQVDGSYRFDNHLSFWVLRRSW
;
A
#
# COMPACT_ATOMS: atom_id res chain seq x y z
N MET A 1 1.81 -2.47 11.85
CA MET A 1 1.37 -1.24 11.17
C MET A 1 0.08 -1.45 10.36
N PHE A 2 0.03 -2.20 9.28
CA PHE A 2 -1.11 -2.25 8.35
C PHE A 2 -2.24 -3.23 8.69
N ARG A 3 -2.15 -3.99 9.77
CA ARG A 3 -3.09 -5.10 10.06
C ARG A 3 -4.55 -4.63 10.22
N SER A 4 -4.79 -3.46 10.81
CA SER A 4 -6.13 -2.87 10.93
C SER A 4 -6.73 -2.51 9.58
N ALA A 5 -5.90 -1.95 8.67
CA ALA A 5 -6.33 -1.64 7.31
C ALA A 5 -6.59 -2.92 6.49
N TRP A 6 -5.74 -3.93 6.62
CA TRP A 6 -5.97 -5.24 5.99
C TRP A 6 -7.29 -5.87 6.45
N GLN A 7 -7.58 -5.79 7.76
CA GLN A 7 -8.83 -6.31 8.31
C GLN A 7 -10.04 -5.55 7.75
N ALA A 8 -10.01 -4.21 7.80
CA ALA A 8 -11.09 -3.35 7.31
C ALA A 8 -11.38 -3.59 5.82
N VAL A 9 -10.33 -3.64 4.99
CA VAL A 9 -10.45 -3.88 3.56
C VAL A 9 -10.94 -5.31 3.29
N ALA A 10 -10.38 -6.31 3.99
CA ALA A 10 -10.79 -7.70 3.79
C ALA A 10 -12.25 -7.93 4.14
N ASP A 11 -12.73 -7.32 5.23
CA ASP A 11 -14.14 -7.41 5.63
C ASP A 11 -15.06 -6.69 4.64
N ALA A 12 -14.69 -5.47 4.22
CA ALA A 12 -15.46 -4.70 3.26
C ALA A 12 -15.48 -5.35 1.85
N ALA A 13 -14.35 -5.95 1.43
CA ALA A 13 -14.25 -6.63 0.15
C ALA A 13 -14.72 -8.10 0.21
N GLY A 14 -15.07 -8.63 1.38
CA GLY A 14 -15.55 -10.01 1.54
C GLY A 14 -14.46 -11.05 1.28
N ILE A 15 -13.20 -10.77 1.64
CA ILE A 15 -12.09 -11.70 1.49
C ILE A 15 -12.16 -12.75 2.61
N GLY A 16 -12.29 -14.02 2.23
CA GLY A 16 -12.41 -15.15 3.16
C GLY A 16 -12.26 -16.48 2.45
N GLU A 17 -12.82 -17.52 3.05
CA GLU A 17 -12.71 -18.90 2.56
C GLU A 17 -13.12 -19.05 1.10
N GLY A 18 -12.21 -19.59 0.28
CA GLY A 18 -12.43 -19.84 -1.14
C GLY A 18 -12.43 -18.62 -2.06
N THR A 19 -12.24 -17.40 -1.53
CA THR A 19 -12.14 -16.18 -2.35
C THR A 19 -10.90 -16.23 -3.23
N SER A 20 -11.08 -16.17 -4.56
CA SER A 20 -9.97 -16.01 -5.52
C SER A 20 -9.51 -14.55 -5.50
N LEU A 21 -8.32 -14.30 -4.95
CA LEU A 21 -7.74 -12.98 -4.72
C LEU A 21 -6.52 -12.75 -5.61
N LEU A 22 -6.46 -11.59 -6.26
CA LEU A 22 -5.22 -11.06 -6.86
C LEU A 22 -4.80 -9.79 -6.12
N ASP A 23 -3.54 -9.73 -5.67
CA ASP A 23 -2.95 -8.54 -5.07
C ASP A 23 -1.94 -7.90 -6.02
N LEU A 24 -2.21 -6.65 -6.44
CA LEU A 24 -1.37 -5.87 -7.36
C LEU A 24 -0.36 -5.05 -6.56
N GLY A 25 0.93 -5.19 -6.89
CA GLY A 25 2.02 -4.67 -6.10
C GLY A 25 2.10 -5.39 -4.76
N CYS A 26 2.11 -6.72 -4.79
CA CYS A 26 2.01 -7.56 -3.58
C CYS A 26 3.22 -7.45 -2.64
N GLY A 27 4.31 -6.84 -3.08
CA GLY A 27 5.54 -6.70 -2.32
C GLY A 27 6.02 -8.05 -1.77
N SER A 28 6.45 -8.09 -0.53
CA SER A 28 6.89 -9.32 0.16
C SER A 28 5.75 -10.30 0.51
N GLY A 29 4.53 -10.08 0.01
CA GLY A 29 3.39 -10.97 0.25
C GLY A 29 2.74 -10.85 1.63
N ALA A 30 2.99 -9.79 2.38
CA ALA A 30 2.48 -9.66 3.75
C ALA A 30 0.93 -9.62 3.82
N PHE A 31 0.28 -8.86 2.92
CA PHE A 31 -1.19 -8.89 2.81
C PHE A 31 -1.68 -10.23 2.25
N CYS A 32 -0.97 -10.80 1.29
CA CYS A 32 -1.27 -12.11 0.73
C CYS A 32 -1.29 -13.20 1.82
N ALA A 33 -0.30 -13.21 2.72
CA ALA A 33 -0.27 -14.13 3.86
C ALA A 33 -1.46 -13.92 4.82
N PHE A 34 -1.82 -12.67 5.07
CA PHE A 34 -3.00 -12.35 5.87
C PHE A 34 -4.30 -12.86 5.20
N ALA A 35 -4.45 -12.68 3.90
CA ALA A 35 -5.61 -13.15 3.15
C ALA A 35 -5.67 -14.69 3.07
N ALA A 36 -4.53 -15.35 2.85
CA ALA A 36 -4.43 -16.81 2.85
C ALA A 36 -4.81 -17.40 4.22
N ALA A 37 -4.42 -16.76 5.33
CA ALA A 37 -4.84 -17.16 6.68
C ALA A 37 -6.36 -17.02 6.92
N ARG A 38 -7.08 -16.28 6.08
CA ARG A 38 -8.54 -16.19 6.05
C ARG A 38 -9.21 -17.21 5.10
N GLY A 39 -8.40 -18.06 4.45
CA GLY A 39 -8.87 -19.08 3.52
C GLY A 39 -8.98 -18.62 2.06
N ALA A 40 -8.44 -17.44 1.70
CA ALA A 40 -8.42 -16.98 0.31
C ALA A 40 -7.41 -17.79 -0.52
N ILE A 41 -7.73 -17.98 -1.79
CA ILE A 41 -6.83 -18.51 -2.83
C ILE A 41 -6.09 -17.32 -3.41
N VAL A 42 -4.79 -17.21 -3.10
CA VAL A 42 -4.02 -15.99 -3.29
C VAL A 42 -3.17 -16.03 -4.54
N HIS A 43 -3.25 -14.95 -5.30
CA HIS A 43 -2.36 -14.63 -6.42
C HIS A 43 -1.78 -13.24 -6.17
N GLY A 44 -0.56 -13.00 -6.64
CA GLY A 44 0.09 -11.71 -6.52
C GLY A 44 0.89 -11.34 -7.76
N LEU A 45 1.03 -10.04 -7.98
CA LEU A 45 1.89 -9.48 -9.02
C LEU A 45 2.72 -8.35 -8.42
N ASP A 46 4.00 -8.33 -8.77
CA ASP A 46 4.90 -7.23 -8.42
C ASP A 46 5.92 -7.02 -9.54
N ALA A 47 6.45 -5.80 -9.66
CA ALA A 47 7.46 -5.46 -10.66
C ALA A 47 8.89 -5.80 -10.19
N GLU A 48 9.09 -6.08 -8.90
CA GLU A 48 10.39 -6.33 -8.31
C GLU A 48 10.62 -7.83 -8.08
N PRO A 49 11.69 -8.43 -8.67
CA PRO A 49 11.96 -9.87 -8.53
C PRO A 49 12.15 -10.32 -7.07
N ASP A 50 12.80 -9.50 -6.25
CA ASP A 50 13.04 -9.81 -4.84
C ASP A 50 11.73 -9.85 -4.04
N SER A 51 10.79 -8.96 -4.35
CA SER A 51 9.44 -8.97 -3.78
C SER A 51 8.72 -10.28 -4.08
N ILE A 52 8.75 -10.73 -5.32
CA ILE A 52 8.13 -11.99 -5.74
C ILE A 52 8.74 -13.18 -5.00
N SER A 53 10.08 -13.23 -4.88
CA SER A 53 10.78 -14.30 -4.15
C SER A 53 10.32 -14.36 -2.69
N GLN A 54 10.23 -13.21 -2.01
CA GLN A 54 9.76 -13.12 -0.63
C GLN A 54 8.28 -13.49 -0.49
N ALA A 55 7.44 -13.08 -1.45
CA ALA A 55 6.01 -13.43 -1.45
C ALA A 55 5.78 -14.93 -1.58
N MET A 56 6.55 -15.61 -2.43
CA MET A 56 6.52 -17.09 -2.57
C MET A 56 6.94 -17.81 -1.28
N GLU A 57 7.89 -17.26 -0.54
CA GLU A 57 8.28 -17.78 0.78
C GLU A 57 7.20 -17.53 1.83
N ALA A 58 6.58 -16.34 1.81
CA ALA A 58 5.53 -15.96 2.77
C ALA A 58 4.24 -16.77 2.58
N VAL A 59 3.92 -17.16 1.34
CA VAL A 59 2.69 -17.91 0.99
C VAL A 59 3.02 -19.06 0.03
N PRO A 60 3.56 -20.19 0.53
CA PRO A 60 3.99 -21.29 -0.34
C PRO A 60 2.91 -21.91 -1.24
N GLY A 61 1.63 -21.67 -0.93
CA GLY A 61 0.49 -22.11 -1.74
C GLY A 61 -0.06 -21.04 -2.69
N GLY A 62 0.50 -19.83 -2.71
CA GLY A 62 0.10 -18.74 -3.58
C GLY A 62 0.75 -18.81 -4.96
N GLU A 63 0.13 -18.16 -5.95
CA GLU A 63 0.71 -17.98 -7.28
C GLU A 63 1.18 -16.53 -7.44
N PHE A 64 2.50 -16.34 -7.60
CA PHE A 64 3.10 -15.01 -7.73
C PHE A 64 3.79 -14.85 -9.08
N ARG A 65 3.58 -13.69 -9.73
CA ARG A 65 4.14 -13.39 -11.05
C ARG A 65 4.84 -12.04 -11.05
N LEU A 66 6.01 -12.00 -11.68
CA LEU A 66 6.72 -10.77 -12.01
C LEU A 66 6.00 -10.08 -13.17
N GLY A 67 5.69 -8.79 -13.03
CA GLY A 67 5.03 -8.05 -14.10
C GLY A 67 4.57 -6.65 -13.69
N MET A 68 4.02 -5.95 -14.68
CA MET A 68 3.47 -4.61 -14.50
C MET A 68 1.94 -4.68 -14.41
N MET A 69 1.35 -3.81 -13.58
CA MET A 69 -0.10 -3.83 -13.36
C MET A 69 -0.91 -3.30 -14.56
N GLU A 70 -0.25 -2.68 -15.53
CA GLU A 70 -0.83 -2.25 -16.80
C GLU A 70 -1.01 -3.38 -17.82
N THR A 71 -0.47 -4.58 -17.53
CA THR A 71 -0.58 -5.75 -18.42
C THR A 71 -0.61 -7.01 -17.58
N LEU A 72 -1.79 -7.42 -17.14
CA LEU A 72 -1.97 -8.55 -16.25
C LEU A 72 -1.98 -9.88 -17.01
N PRO A 73 -1.14 -10.86 -16.64
CA PRO A 73 -1.02 -12.14 -17.33
C PRO A 73 -2.12 -13.15 -16.94
N TRP A 74 -3.32 -12.67 -16.66
CA TRP A 74 -4.50 -13.47 -16.36
C TRP A 74 -5.65 -13.16 -17.33
N SER A 75 -6.52 -14.13 -17.53
CA SER A 75 -7.70 -13.98 -18.36
C SER A 75 -8.74 -13.07 -17.72
N ASP A 76 -9.67 -12.58 -18.53
CA ASP A 76 -10.82 -11.82 -18.06
C ASP A 76 -11.61 -12.61 -17.00
N ALA A 77 -12.17 -11.91 -16.03
CA ALA A 77 -13.08 -12.47 -15.03
C ALA A 77 -12.49 -13.68 -14.25
N SER A 78 -11.21 -13.60 -13.87
CA SER A 78 -10.49 -14.67 -13.16
C SER A 78 -10.64 -14.58 -11.63
N PHE A 79 -10.86 -13.39 -11.08
CA PHE A 79 -10.79 -13.15 -9.63
C PHE A 79 -12.09 -12.64 -9.05
N ASP A 80 -12.39 -13.05 -7.82
CA ASP A 80 -13.52 -12.52 -7.04
C ASP A 80 -13.17 -11.14 -6.48
N VAL A 81 -11.91 -10.96 -6.07
CA VAL A 81 -11.39 -9.71 -5.51
C VAL A 81 -10.02 -9.41 -6.11
N VAL A 82 -9.81 -8.15 -6.49
CA VAL A 82 -8.49 -7.59 -6.86
C VAL A 82 -8.14 -6.51 -5.85
N THR A 83 -6.95 -6.57 -5.25
CA THR A 83 -6.49 -5.58 -4.26
C THR A 83 -5.26 -4.82 -4.75
N ALA A 84 -5.06 -3.61 -4.23
CA ALA A 84 -3.83 -2.84 -4.41
C ALA A 84 -3.57 -2.03 -3.12
N PHE A 85 -2.64 -2.50 -2.29
CA PHE A 85 -2.25 -1.81 -1.05
C PHE A 85 -1.00 -0.97 -1.28
N ASN A 86 -1.14 0.35 -1.22
CA ASN A 86 -0.05 1.31 -1.48
C ASN A 86 0.69 1.01 -2.80
N ALA A 87 -0.01 0.56 -3.82
CA ALA A 87 0.58 0.09 -5.07
C ALA A 87 0.06 0.86 -6.29
N MET A 88 -1.26 1.05 -6.43
CA MET A 88 -1.88 1.65 -7.63
C MET A 88 -1.31 3.04 -7.99
N GLN A 89 -0.87 3.78 -7.00
CA GLN A 89 -0.25 5.08 -7.18
C GLN A 89 1.14 5.03 -7.84
N TYR A 90 1.76 3.87 -7.93
CA TYR A 90 3.06 3.69 -8.60
C TYR A 90 2.92 3.18 -10.03
N ALA A 91 1.69 2.95 -10.49
CA ALA A 91 1.43 2.61 -11.89
C ALA A 91 2.00 3.68 -12.83
N LEU A 92 2.60 3.26 -13.93
CA LEU A 92 3.07 4.17 -14.99
C LEU A 92 1.89 4.83 -15.69
N ASP A 93 0.79 4.06 -15.84
CA ASP A 93 -0.49 4.50 -16.36
C ASP A 93 -1.60 3.97 -15.41
N PRO A 94 -2.06 4.79 -14.43
CA PRO A 94 -3.08 4.38 -13.49
C PRO A 94 -4.43 4.04 -14.12
N GLU A 95 -4.78 4.66 -15.26
CA GLU A 95 -6.03 4.37 -15.98
C GLU A 95 -5.96 2.97 -16.58
N LEU A 96 -4.86 2.62 -17.22
CA LEU A 96 -4.64 1.31 -17.80
C LEU A 96 -4.56 0.23 -16.71
N ALA A 97 -3.84 0.50 -15.61
CA ALA A 97 -3.76 -0.41 -14.47
C ALA A 97 -5.14 -0.69 -13.85
N MET A 98 -5.98 0.34 -13.71
CA MET A 98 -7.36 0.20 -13.21
C MET A 98 -8.24 -0.58 -14.19
N ALA A 99 -8.09 -0.34 -15.50
CA ALA A 99 -8.80 -1.07 -16.54
C ALA A 99 -8.43 -2.56 -16.52
N GLU A 100 -7.15 -2.90 -16.39
CA GLU A 100 -6.66 -4.28 -16.27
C GLU A 100 -7.17 -4.95 -14.98
N ALA A 101 -7.09 -4.25 -13.84
CA ALA A 101 -7.66 -4.73 -12.58
C ALA A 101 -9.16 -5.04 -12.71
N SER A 102 -9.89 -4.14 -13.39
CA SER A 102 -11.32 -4.37 -13.69
C SER A 102 -11.51 -5.55 -14.63
N ARG A 103 -10.71 -5.68 -15.69
CA ARG A 103 -10.81 -6.77 -16.69
C ARG A 103 -10.69 -8.15 -16.03
N VAL A 104 -9.69 -8.32 -15.15
CA VAL A 104 -9.44 -9.62 -14.51
C VAL A 104 -10.37 -9.91 -13.33
N ALA A 105 -11.03 -8.91 -12.75
CA ALA A 105 -12.08 -9.12 -11.77
C ALA A 105 -13.34 -9.70 -12.47
N ARG A 106 -14.06 -10.58 -11.82
CA ARG A 106 -15.34 -11.11 -12.30
C ARG A 106 -16.42 -10.02 -12.37
N ILE A 107 -17.44 -10.20 -13.19
CA ILE A 107 -18.65 -9.37 -13.12
C ILE A 107 -19.26 -9.56 -11.72
N GLY A 108 -19.55 -8.46 -11.03
CA GLY A 108 -19.93 -8.46 -9.62
C GLY A 108 -18.77 -8.62 -8.63
N GLY A 109 -17.55 -8.86 -9.14
CA GLY A 109 -16.32 -8.91 -8.36
C GLY A 109 -15.93 -7.53 -7.81
N ARG A 110 -15.00 -7.50 -6.88
CA ARG A 110 -14.61 -6.28 -6.15
C ARG A 110 -13.16 -5.89 -6.43
N LEU A 111 -12.93 -4.58 -6.49
CA LEU A 111 -11.59 -3.99 -6.49
C LEU A 111 -11.44 -3.24 -5.17
N ALA A 112 -10.37 -3.48 -4.45
CA ALA A 112 -10.09 -2.79 -3.19
C ALA A 112 -8.75 -2.06 -3.29
N VAL A 113 -8.80 -0.74 -3.31
CA VAL A 113 -7.61 0.12 -3.36
C VAL A 113 -7.42 0.75 -2.00
N CYS A 114 -6.20 0.68 -1.47
CA CYS A 114 -5.82 1.29 -0.21
C CYS A 114 -4.51 2.05 -0.39
N LYS A 115 -4.44 3.27 0.09
CA LYS A 115 -3.24 4.10 0.03
C LYS A 115 -3.17 5.02 1.25
N TRP A 116 -2.02 5.64 1.47
CA TRP A 116 -1.91 6.70 2.45
C TRP A 116 -2.92 7.81 2.18
N GLY A 117 -3.53 8.31 3.24
CA GLY A 117 -4.39 9.48 3.20
C GLY A 117 -3.63 10.76 2.79
N PRO A 118 -4.31 11.92 2.72
CA PRO A 118 -3.70 13.18 2.32
C PRO A 118 -2.46 13.51 3.16
N PRO A 119 -1.35 14.00 2.56
CA PRO A 119 -0.12 14.31 3.31
C PRO A 119 -0.32 15.28 4.46
N ALA A 120 -1.25 16.24 4.32
CA ALA A 120 -1.57 17.23 5.36
C ALA A 120 -2.17 16.59 6.63
N GLU A 121 -2.73 15.38 6.51
CA GLU A 121 -3.38 14.64 7.60
C GLU A 121 -2.50 13.48 8.12
N ASN A 122 -1.28 13.33 7.58
CA ASN A 122 -0.35 12.27 7.91
C ASN A 122 0.95 12.85 8.50
N GLN A 123 1.18 12.64 9.78
CA GLN A 123 2.31 13.22 10.50
C GLN A 123 3.67 12.80 9.94
N PHE A 124 3.79 11.56 9.45
CA PHE A 124 5.05 11.09 8.88
C PHE A 124 5.41 11.84 7.59
N PHE A 125 4.43 12.15 6.73
CA PHE A 125 4.69 12.97 5.54
C PHE A 125 4.99 14.43 5.89
N ALA A 126 4.34 14.99 6.91
CA ALA A 126 4.68 16.31 7.40
C ALA A 126 6.12 16.38 7.93
N PHE A 127 6.55 15.35 8.66
CA PHE A 127 7.93 15.20 9.11
C PHE A 127 8.90 15.08 7.91
N LEU A 128 8.63 14.22 6.93
CA LEU A 128 9.47 14.08 5.73
C LEU A 128 9.61 15.39 4.95
N ALA A 129 8.55 16.15 4.82
CA ALA A 129 8.58 17.46 4.20
C ALA A 129 9.46 18.45 4.98
N ALA A 130 9.39 18.43 6.32
CA ALA A 130 10.19 19.30 7.18
C ALA A 130 11.70 19.02 7.11
N VAL A 131 12.10 17.77 6.89
CA VAL A 131 13.52 17.39 6.73
C VAL A 131 14.03 17.54 5.30
N GLY A 132 13.23 18.11 4.39
CA GLY A 132 13.64 18.33 3.00
C GLY A 132 13.80 17.05 2.18
N ALA A 133 13.19 15.96 2.63
CA ALA A 133 13.19 14.66 1.97
C ALA A 133 12.38 14.68 0.65
N ASN A 134 12.53 15.75 -0.15
CA ASN A 134 11.86 15.97 -1.42
C ASN A 134 12.28 14.97 -2.53
N GLY A 135 13.26 14.12 -2.25
CA GLY A 135 13.74 13.05 -3.14
C GLY A 135 13.11 11.69 -2.89
N VAL A 136 12.36 11.54 -1.80
CA VAL A 136 11.52 10.35 -1.64
C VAL A 136 10.53 10.38 -2.80
N ARG A 137 10.31 9.26 -3.44
CA ARG A 137 9.13 9.03 -4.30
C ARG A 137 7.83 9.15 -3.47
N ALA A 138 7.80 10.18 -2.59
CA ALA A 138 6.60 10.73 -2.02
C ALA A 138 5.89 11.36 -3.20
N GLN A 139 4.86 10.73 -3.63
CA GLN A 139 4.03 11.18 -4.73
C GLN A 139 3.68 12.64 -4.61
N PRO A 140 3.53 13.34 -5.73
CA PRO A 140 2.90 14.64 -5.76
C PRO A 140 1.41 14.45 -5.42
N LEU A 141 1.11 14.36 -4.12
CA LEU A 141 -0.26 14.39 -3.61
C LEU A 141 -0.63 15.85 -3.25
N VAL A 142 -0.23 16.77 -4.13
CA VAL A 142 -0.67 18.16 -4.05
C VAL A 142 -1.72 18.34 -5.13
N GLY A 143 -2.99 18.26 -4.74
CA GLY A 143 -4.12 18.43 -5.66
C GLY A 143 -5.27 17.46 -5.36
N GLU A 144 -6.32 17.52 -6.16
CA GLU A 144 -7.37 16.51 -6.22
C GLU A 144 -6.72 15.15 -6.49
N ASP A 145 -7.21 14.11 -5.81
CA ASP A 145 -6.60 12.78 -5.85
C ASP A 145 -6.75 12.15 -7.26
N PRO A 146 -5.69 12.07 -8.08
CA PRO A 146 -5.78 11.56 -9.45
C PRO A 146 -6.37 10.14 -9.49
N LEU A 147 -6.14 9.35 -8.44
CA LEU A 147 -6.64 7.99 -8.36
C LEU A 147 -8.16 7.93 -8.17
N GLN A 148 -8.76 8.92 -7.49
CA GLN A 148 -10.22 9.01 -7.40
C GLN A 148 -10.85 9.32 -8.77
N ASP A 149 -10.22 10.15 -9.57
CA ASP A 149 -10.69 10.46 -10.91
C ASP A 149 -10.59 9.24 -11.84
N VAL A 150 -9.48 8.49 -11.75
CA VAL A 150 -9.31 7.21 -12.43
C VAL A 150 -10.39 6.19 -12.02
N MET A 151 -10.69 6.07 -10.72
CA MET A 151 -11.76 5.19 -10.24
C MET A 151 -13.14 5.59 -10.77
N ARG A 152 -13.43 6.90 -10.84
CA ARG A 152 -14.69 7.41 -11.43
C ARG A 152 -14.76 7.14 -12.94
N ALA A 153 -13.64 7.35 -13.65
CA ALA A 153 -13.57 7.12 -15.11
C ALA A 153 -13.72 5.64 -15.47
N ALA A 154 -13.26 4.72 -14.61
CA ALA A 154 -13.35 3.29 -14.82
C ALA A 154 -14.79 2.72 -14.76
N SER A 155 -15.80 3.56 -14.54
CA SER A 155 -17.22 3.15 -14.44
C SER A 155 -17.48 2.05 -13.40
N LEU A 156 -16.69 2.07 -12.31
CA LEU A 156 -16.84 1.16 -11.18
C LEU A 156 -17.80 1.78 -10.15
N GLU A 157 -18.64 0.94 -9.56
CA GLU A 157 -19.54 1.36 -8.49
C GLU A 157 -18.79 1.39 -7.17
N VAL A 158 -18.75 2.53 -6.48
CA VAL A 158 -18.17 2.64 -5.14
C VAL A 158 -19.14 2.02 -4.13
N LEU A 159 -18.72 0.95 -3.47
CA LEU A 159 -19.50 0.26 -2.43
C LEU A 159 -19.20 0.81 -1.04
N VAL A 160 -17.91 0.99 -0.73
CA VAL A 160 -17.43 1.41 0.59
C VAL A 160 -16.23 2.31 0.42
N THR A 161 -16.13 3.34 1.23
CA THR A 161 -14.91 4.13 1.45
C THR A 161 -14.68 4.27 2.95
N GLY A 162 -13.44 4.42 3.35
CA GLY A 162 -13.13 4.64 4.77
C GLY A 162 -11.67 4.98 5.00
N ASP A 163 -11.41 5.44 6.22
CA ASP A 163 -10.07 5.73 6.71
C ASP A 163 -9.76 4.83 7.91
N VAL A 164 -8.52 4.35 7.96
CA VAL A 164 -8.06 3.47 9.02
C VAL A 164 -6.79 4.03 9.64
N PRO A 165 -6.72 4.18 10.97
CA PRO A 165 -5.49 4.58 11.63
C PRO A 165 -4.33 3.64 11.30
N ALA A 166 -3.18 4.22 10.99
CA ALA A 166 -1.96 3.50 10.59
C ALA A 166 -0.73 4.19 11.20
N ALA A 167 -0.63 4.19 12.52
CA ALA A 167 0.50 4.80 13.21
C ALA A 167 1.81 4.13 12.81
N ILE A 168 2.84 4.94 12.58
CA ILE A 168 4.22 4.51 12.41
C ILE A 168 4.92 4.70 13.74
N GLU A 169 5.47 3.63 14.30
CA GLU A 169 6.17 3.63 15.57
C GLU A 169 7.61 3.19 15.36
N MET A 170 8.55 3.87 16.01
CA MET A 170 9.98 3.58 15.99
C MET A 170 10.49 3.61 17.42
N ALA A 171 11.30 2.61 17.80
CA ALA A 171 11.65 2.38 19.19
C ALA A 171 12.51 3.50 19.79
N ASP A 172 13.39 4.09 18.99
CA ASP A 172 14.39 5.08 19.41
C ASP A 172 14.98 5.84 18.21
N ASP A 173 15.97 6.67 18.48
CA ASP A 173 16.68 7.45 17.46
C ASP A 173 17.34 6.56 16.40
N SER A 174 17.92 5.43 16.80
CA SER A 174 18.57 4.48 15.88
C SER A 174 17.56 3.82 14.95
N ALA A 175 16.40 3.42 15.46
CA ALA A 175 15.31 2.84 14.66
C ALA A 175 14.72 3.86 13.67
N LEU A 176 14.64 5.14 14.06
CA LEU A 176 14.23 6.23 13.17
C LEU A 176 15.23 6.39 12.02
N GLU A 177 16.50 6.50 12.32
CA GLU A 177 17.58 6.66 11.33
C GLU A 177 17.63 5.46 10.36
N GLU A 178 17.63 4.24 10.90
CA GLU A 178 17.65 3.01 10.11
C GLU A 178 16.43 2.92 9.17
N SER A 179 15.25 3.28 9.66
CA SER A 179 14.03 3.31 8.86
C SER A 179 14.12 4.29 7.69
N LEU A 180 14.66 5.48 7.93
CA LEU A 180 14.82 6.50 6.90
C LEU A 180 15.92 6.13 5.89
N SER A 181 17.02 5.52 6.34
CA SER A 181 18.08 5.01 5.47
C SER A 181 17.58 3.87 4.58
N ARG A 182 16.88 2.89 5.16
CA ARG A 182 16.27 1.77 4.39
C ARG A 182 15.25 2.25 3.35
N ALA A 183 14.54 3.35 3.65
CA ALA A 183 13.64 3.99 2.71
C ALA A 183 14.36 4.82 1.62
N GLY A 184 15.70 4.92 1.67
CA GLY A 184 16.48 5.74 0.75
C GLY A 184 16.27 7.25 0.92
N ILE A 185 15.78 7.67 2.08
CA ILE A 185 15.47 9.06 2.40
C ILE A 185 16.74 9.81 2.82
N VAL A 186 17.63 9.09 3.50
CA VAL A 186 18.95 9.59 3.92
C VAL A 186 20.03 8.60 3.51
N PRO A 187 21.29 9.05 3.27
CA PRO A 187 22.43 8.16 3.07
C PRO A 187 22.61 7.22 4.26
N GLU A 188 23.33 6.11 4.08
CA GLU A 188 23.70 5.22 5.17
C GLU A 188 24.31 6.03 6.33
N VAL A 189 23.73 5.84 7.52
CA VAL A 189 23.95 6.68 8.67
C VAL A 189 25.32 6.42 9.28
N GLY A 190 26.10 7.48 9.36
CA GLY A 190 27.22 7.63 10.30
C GLY A 190 26.93 8.85 11.18
N ASP A 191 27.79 9.13 12.17
CA ASP A 191 27.73 10.30 13.08
C ASP A 191 27.70 11.65 12.33
N SER A 192 26.70 11.85 11.49
CA SER A 192 26.60 13.01 10.59
C SER A 192 25.69 14.07 11.21
N THR A 193 25.99 15.35 10.91
CA THR A 193 25.13 16.50 11.24
C THR A 193 23.69 16.29 10.68
N GLU A 194 23.54 15.49 9.65
CA GLU A 194 22.27 15.15 9.03
C GLU A 194 21.42 14.27 9.94
N ALA A 195 21.98 13.21 10.57
CA ALA A 195 21.29 12.37 11.51
C ALA A 195 20.76 13.17 12.71
N GLN A 196 21.59 14.06 13.26
CA GLN A 196 21.18 14.94 14.37
C GLN A 196 20.04 15.89 13.96
N SER A 197 20.07 16.39 12.74
CA SER A 197 19.00 17.24 12.20
C SER A 197 17.68 16.48 12.03
N LEU A 198 17.73 15.21 11.64
CA LEU A 198 16.55 14.33 11.52
C LEU A 198 15.91 14.06 12.88
N VAL A 199 16.73 13.67 13.87
CA VAL A 199 16.26 13.44 15.25
C VAL A 199 15.66 14.72 15.84
N ALA A 200 16.29 15.88 15.60
CA ALA A 200 15.76 17.16 16.04
C ALA A 200 14.41 17.51 15.39
N ALA A 201 14.26 17.23 14.09
CA ALA A 201 13.01 17.45 13.38
C ALA A 201 11.89 16.46 13.82
N ALA A 202 12.26 15.27 14.28
CA ALA A 202 11.32 14.28 14.80
C ALA A 202 10.90 14.54 16.24
N ALA A 203 11.51 15.48 16.94
CA ALA A 203 11.24 15.77 18.36
C ALA A 203 9.74 15.99 18.70
N PRO A 204 8.89 16.61 17.83
CA PRO A 204 7.46 16.74 18.10
C PRO A 204 6.70 15.41 18.20
N TYR A 205 7.24 14.34 17.65
CA TYR A 205 6.65 13.01 17.59
C TYR A 205 7.22 12.04 18.63
N ARG A 206 8.19 12.52 19.44
CA ARG A 206 8.85 11.72 20.48
C ARG A 206 7.94 11.52 21.66
N GLN A 207 7.84 10.27 22.12
CA GLN A 207 7.06 9.88 23.28
C GLN A 207 7.90 9.99 24.58
N VAL A 208 7.24 9.89 25.73
CA VAL A 208 7.88 9.98 27.05
C VAL A 208 8.91 8.87 27.29
N ASP A 209 8.71 7.70 26.68
CA ASP A 209 9.61 6.54 26.77
C ASP A 209 10.81 6.60 25.81
N GLY A 210 10.90 7.67 24.99
CA GLY A 210 11.95 7.86 24.00
C GLY A 210 11.64 7.31 22.61
N SER A 211 10.56 6.57 22.44
CA SER A 211 10.08 6.11 21.14
C SER A 211 9.52 7.25 20.31
N TYR A 212 9.29 7.00 19.04
CA TYR A 212 8.57 7.92 18.14
C TYR A 212 7.25 7.31 17.69
N ARG A 213 6.23 8.18 17.62
CA ARG A 213 4.93 7.82 17.09
C ARG A 213 4.44 8.92 16.14
N PHE A 214 4.20 8.52 14.90
CA PHE A 214 3.58 9.35 13.86
C PHE A 214 2.18 8.83 13.63
N ASP A 215 1.18 9.61 14.01
CA ASP A 215 -0.22 9.27 13.74
C ASP A 215 -0.53 9.55 12.27
N ASN A 216 -0.89 8.50 11.57
CA ASN A 216 -1.25 8.53 10.17
C ASN A 216 -2.53 7.72 9.96
N HIS A 217 -3.09 7.83 8.76
CA HIS A 217 -4.17 6.97 8.32
C HIS A 217 -3.99 6.53 6.87
N LEU A 218 -4.64 5.44 6.54
CA LEU A 218 -4.81 4.92 5.19
C LEU A 218 -6.25 5.13 4.78
N SER A 219 -6.44 5.64 3.57
CA SER A 219 -7.75 5.71 2.94
C SER A 219 -7.94 4.50 2.05
N PHE A 220 -9.14 3.93 2.02
CA PHE A 220 -9.46 2.81 1.15
C PHE A 220 -10.81 2.98 0.45
N TRP A 221 -10.92 2.33 -0.70
CA TRP A 221 -12.13 2.23 -1.52
C TRP A 221 -12.35 0.77 -1.88
N VAL A 222 -13.58 0.30 -1.73
CA VAL A 222 -14.03 -0.96 -2.29
C VAL A 222 -15.02 -0.64 -3.40
N LEU A 223 -14.69 -1.09 -4.58
CA LEU A 223 -15.42 -0.82 -5.81
C LEU A 223 -15.99 -2.14 -6.35
N ARG A 224 -17.05 -2.09 -7.13
CA ARG A 224 -17.65 -3.25 -7.79
C ARG A 224 -17.59 -3.11 -9.30
N ARG A 225 -17.16 -4.18 -9.99
CA ARG A 225 -17.31 -4.31 -11.43
C ARG A 225 -18.77 -4.64 -11.77
N SER A 226 -19.44 -3.80 -12.52
CA SER A 226 -20.88 -3.93 -12.81
C SER A 226 -21.17 -4.63 -14.15
N TRP A 227 -20.21 -4.66 -15.11
CA TRP A 227 -20.31 -5.32 -16.42
C TRP A 227 -18.96 -5.81 -16.95
#